data_95adc001498cf72f1e43dc7ef16910bc
#
_entry.id   95adc001498cf72f1e43dc7ef16910bc
#
_cell.length_a   1.000
_cell.length_b   1.000
_cell.length_c   1.000
_cell.angle_alpha   90.00
_cell.angle_beta   90.00
_cell.angle_gamma   90.00
#
_symmetry.space_group_name_H-M   'P 1'
#
loop_
_entity.id
_entity.type
_entity.pdbx_description
1 polymer ?
#
loop_
_entity_poly.entity_id
_entity_poly.type
_entity_poly.pdbx_seq_one_letter_code
_entity_poly.pdbx_strand_id
1 'polypeptide(L)'
;ASDVYKRQLIVLAIINKFVGDDTLGTIIILAIGFASALIRFFQDYSTYKFNQSLKSKLFSTATVIRNGKEKNIKTEDIVLGDIVHLNAGSIIPADIMILESKDLFLNQSVFTGESAPIEKKDSYIPSNEIFSLSNICLMGTSVISGKATGIVISTGFSTYLGNMGKQIDNKKEITNFE
;
A
#
# COMPACT_ATOMS: atom_id res chain seq x y z
N ALA A 1 -7.20 25.14 2.58
CA ALA A 1 -6.51 26.43 2.47
C ALA A 1 -6.54 27.02 1.04
N SER A 2 -6.58 26.18 0.03
CA SER A 2 -6.49 26.55 -1.40
C SER A 2 -7.75 27.24 -1.95
N ASP A 3 -8.93 26.82 -1.51
CA ASP A 3 -10.20 27.35 -2.02
C ASP A 3 -10.53 28.73 -1.41
N VAL A 4 -10.00 29.01 -0.23
CA VAL A 4 -10.12 30.30 0.42
C VAL A 4 -9.36 31.37 -0.37
N TYR A 5 -8.14 31.07 -0.83
CA TYR A 5 -7.33 31.98 -1.63
C TYR A 5 -7.96 32.30 -3.00
N LYS A 6 -8.54 31.32 -3.66
CA LYS A 6 -9.27 31.53 -4.93
C LYS A 6 -10.48 32.44 -4.74
N ARG A 7 -11.25 32.24 -3.66
CA ARG A 7 -12.39 33.10 -3.33
C ARG A 7 -11.94 34.54 -3.03
N GLN A 8 -10.82 34.72 -2.33
CA GLN A 8 -10.25 36.03 -2.05
C GLN A 8 -9.85 36.78 -3.33
N LEU A 9 -9.22 36.13 -4.30
CA LEU A 9 -8.86 36.72 -5.58
C LEU A 9 -10.08 37.15 -6.40
N ILE A 10 -11.14 36.35 -6.41
CA ILE A 10 -12.39 36.73 -7.09
C ILE A 10 -13.07 37.89 -6.42
N VAL A 11 -13.11 37.95 -5.09
CA VAL A 11 -13.69 39.02 -4.33
C VAL A 11 -12.87 40.33 -4.56
N LEU A 12 -11.53 40.27 -4.58
CA LEU A 12 -10.65 41.38 -4.88
C LEU A 12 -10.86 41.92 -6.30
N ALA A 13 -11.04 41.04 -7.30
CA ALA A 13 -11.32 41.44 -8.68
C ALA A 13 -12.69 42.16 -8.80
N ILE A 14 -13.70 41.69 -8.07
CA ILE A 14 -15.04 42.29 -8.03
C ILE A 14 -14.96 43.70 -7.35
N ILE A 15 -14.28 43.79 -6.20
CA ILE A 15 -14.12 45.05 -5.48
C ILE A 15 -13.37 46.06 -6.35
N ASN A 16 -12.29 45.66 -7.04
CA ASN A 16 -11.50 46.57 -7.89
C ASN A 16 -12.34 47.10 -9.07
N LYS A 17 -13.24 46.27 -9.61
CA LYS A 17 -14.15 46.71 -10.67
C LYS A 17 -15.21 47.72 -10.20
N PHE A 18 -15.68 47.59 -8.95
CA PHE A 18 -16.71 48.47 -8.40
C PHE A 18 -16.17 49.79 -7.79
N VAL A 19 -14.91 49.79 -7.31
CA VAL A 19 -14.32 50.92 -6.58
C VAL A 19 -13.34 51.73 -7.45
N GLY A 20 -12.81 51.14 -8.54
CA GLY A 20 -11.85 51.79 -9.43
C GLY A 20 -12.24 51.63 -10.90
N ASP A 21 -12.18 52.72 -11.66
CA ASP A 21 -12.32 52.71 -13.13
C ASP A 21 -11.09 52.14 -13.85
N ASP A 22 -10.21 51.39 -13.12
CA ASP A 22 -8.96 50.86 -13.64
C ASP A 22 -9.17 49.46 -14.24
N THR A 23 -9.51 49.46 -15.53
CA THR A 23 -9.65 48.24 -16.32
C THR A 23 -8.36 47.42 -16.44
N LEU A 24 -7.20 48.09 -16.42
CA LEU A 24 -5.88 47.43 -16.48
C LEU A 24 -5.61 46.64 -15.21
N GLY A 25 -5.90 47.16 -14.03
CA GLY A 25 -5.74 46.42 -12.76
C GLY A 25 -6.60 45.18 -12.70
N THR A 26 -7.83 45.25 -13.18
CA THR A 26 -8.73 44.08 -13.23
C THR A 26 -8.19 42.96 -14.16
N ILE A 27 -7.66 43.33 -15.34
CA ILE A 27 -7.05 42.36 -16.28
C ILE A 27 -5.85 41.68 -15.68
N ILE A 28 -4.98 42.43 -14.96
CA ILE A 28 -3.79 41.87 -14.31
C ILE A 28 -4.18 40.86 -13.23
N ILE A 29 -5.17 41.16 -12.39
CA ILE A 29 -5.64 40.23 -11.36
C ILE A 29 -6.20 38.92 -11.97
N LEU A 30 -6.99 39.05 -13.03
CA LEU A 30 -7.52 37.86 -13.74
C LEU A 30 -6.41 37.05 -14.40
N ALA A 31 -5.40 37.70 -15.00
CA ALA A 31 -4.24 37.03 -15.59
C ALA A 31 -3.43 36.23 -14.56
N ILE A 32 -3.18 36.86 -13.38
CA ILE A 32 -2.48 36.16 -12.27
C ILE A 32 -3.30 34.98 -11.76
N GLY A 33 -4.63 35.13 -11.62
CA GLY A 33 -5.54 34.07 -11.21
C GLY A 33 -5.52 32.90 -12.20
N PHE A 34 -5.57 33.20 -13.50
CA PHE A 34 -5.50 32.21 -14.56
C PHE A 34 -4.15 31.48 -14.61
N ALA A 35 -3.04 32.23 -14.52
CA ALA A 35 -1.70 31.66 -14.47
C ALA A 35 -1.52 30.72 -13.25
N SER A 36 -2.02 31.14 -12.10
CA SER A 36 -1.99 30.32 -10.87
C SER A 36 -2.81 29.02 -11.01
N ALA A 37 -3.95 29.10 -11.68
CA ALA A 37 -4.79 27.91 -11.95
C ALA A 37 -4.08 26.94 -12.91
N LEU A 38 -3.40 27.44 -13.95
CA LEU A 38 -2.62 26.62 -14.88
C LEU A 38 -1.45 25.92 -14.17
N ILE A 39 -0.66 26.65 -13.38
CA ILE A 39 0.46 26.07 -12.64
C ILE A 39 -0.05 24.94 -11.73
N ARG A 40 -1.15 25.17 -11.04
CA ARG A 40 -1.74 24.17 -10.16
C ARG A 40 -2.22 22.94 -10.92
N PHE A 41 -2.89 23.13 -12.06
CA PHE A 41 -3.30 22.03 -12.90
C PHE A 41 -2.12 21.15 -13.34
N PHE A 42 -1.01 21.76 -13.75
CA PHE A 42 0.19 21.02 -14.12
C PHE A 42 0.83 20.29 -12.92
N GLN A 43 0.83 20.92 -11.74
CA GLN A 43 1.33 20.27 -10.51
C GLN A 43 0.47 19.07 -10.12
N ASP A 44 -0.86 19.21 -10.11
CA ASP A 44 -1.78 18.14 -9.76
C ASP A 44 -1.67 16.97 -10.77
N TYR A 45 -1.55 17.29 -12.06
CA TYR A 45 -1.35 16.28 -13.11
C TYR A 45 -0.01 15.54 -12.95
N SER A 46 1.07 16.26 -12.67
CA SER A 46 2.40 15.69 -12.43
C SER A 46 2.41 14.79 -11.19
N THR A 47 1.78 15.24 -10.10
CA THR A 47 1.67 14.48 -8.84
C THR A 47 0.84 13.20 -9.04
N TYR A 48 -0.26 13.29 -9.79
CA TYR A 48 -1.09 12.12 -10.11
C TYR A 48 -0.29 11.06 -10.88
N LYS A 49 0.44 11.47 -11.92
CA LYS A 49 1.28 10.58 -12.73
C LYS A 49 2.41 9.95 -11.90
N PHE A 50 3.02 10.73 -11.01
CA PHE A 50 4.07 10.26 -10.11
C PHE A 50 3.53 9.21 -9.12
N ASN A 51 2.38 9.46 -8.50
CA ASN A 51 1.73 8.53 -7.59
C ASN A 51 1.32 7.21 -8.27
N GLN A 52 0.85 7.24 -9.52
CA GLN A 52 0.60 6.02 -10.29
C GLN A 52 1.90 5.24 -10.57
N SER A 53 2.98 5.95 -10.91
CA SER A 53 4.29 5.33 -11.15
C SER A 53 4.86 4.69 -9.87
N LEU A 54 4.66 5.32 -8.71
CA LEU A 54 5.06 4.72 -7.42
C LEU A 54 4.22 3.49 -7.09
N LYS A 55 2.91 3.54 -7.28
CA LYS A 55 2.04 2.36 -7.08
C LYS A 55 2.48 1.19 -7.95
N SER A 56 2.79 1.42 -9.22
CA SER A 56 3.25 0.36 -10.12
C SER A 56 4.62 -0.22 -9.75
N LYS A 57 5.50 0.55 -9.09
CA LYS A 57 6.80 0.09 -8.60
C LYS A 57 6.72 -0.61 -7.23
N LEU A 58 5.64 -0.36 -6.48
CA LEU A 58 5.37 -1.01 -5.19
C LEU A 58 4.68 -2.38 -5.34
N PHE A 59 4.33 -2.79 -6.57
CA PHE A 59 3.86 -4.17 -6.78
C PHE A 59 5.04 -5.11 -6.53
N SER A 60 5.07 -5.68 -5.34
CA SER A 60 5.98 -6.77 -5.04
C SER A 60 5.66 -7.91 -6.01
N THR A 61 6.69 -8.46 -6.63
CA THR A 61 6.59 -9.68 -7.43
C THR A 61 6.91 -10.86 -6.53
N ALA A 62 6.28 -11.98 -6.78
CA ALA A 62 6.58 -13.24 -6.11
C ALA A 62 7.00 -14.29 -7.12
N THR A 63 7.95 -15.12 -6.73
CA THR A 63 8.37 -16.27 -7.52
C THR A 63 7.46 -17.46 -7.19
N VAL A 64 6.68 -17.89 -8.16
CA VAL A 64 5.78 -19.05 -8.03
C VAL A 64 6.20 -20.18 -8.95
N ILE A 65 5.86 -21.41 -8.56
CA ILE A 65 6.03 -22.60 -9.40
C ILE A 65 4.67 -22.98 -9.98
N ARG A 66 4.51 -22.84 -11.29
CA ARG A 66 3.34 -23.31 -12.02
C ARG A 66 3.76 -24.25 -13.16
N ASN A 67 3.16 -25.42 -13.23
CA ASN A 67 3.50 -26.46 -14.22
C ASN A 67 5.00 -26.87 -14.19
N GLY A 68 5.59 -26.95 -12.99
CA GLY A 68 7.00 -27.32 -12.79
C GLY A 68 8.01 -26.26 -13.22
N LYS A 69 7.56 -25.04 -13.53
CA LYS A 69 8.44 -23.93 -13.94
C LYS A 69 8.28 -22.74 -13.01
N GLU A 70 9.41 -22.15 -12.63
CA GLU A 70 9.42 -20.90 -11.90
C GLU A 70 8.96 -19.73 -12.78
N LYS A 71 8.10 -18.87 -12.23
CA LYS A 71 7.62 -17.66 -12.86
C LYS A 71 7.57 -16.53 -11.83
N ASN A 72 8.04 -15.36 -12.22
CA ASN A 72 7.79 -14.14 -11.46
C ASN A 72 6.44 -13.55 -11.88
N ILE A 73 5.53 -13.47 -10.91
CA ILE A 73 4.20 -12.88 -11.10
C ILE A 73 3.99 -11.73 -10.13
N LYS A 74 3.04 -10.87 -10.42
CA LYS A 74 2.62 -9.83 -9.48
C LYS A 74 1.91 -10.46 -8.29
N THR A 75 2.06 -9.87 -7.11
CA THR A 75 1.40 -10.35 -5.89
C THR A 75 -0.13 -10.44 -6.05
N GLU A 76 -0.73 -9.55 -6.84
CA GLU A 76 -2.17 -9.54 -7.12
C GLU A 76 -2.66 -10.73 -7.97
N ASP A 77 -1.76 -11.42 -8.70
CA ASP A 77 -2.04 -12.57 -9.55
C ASP A 77 -1.86 -13.92 -8.82
N ILE A 78 -1.53 -13.87 -7.53
CA ILE A 78 -1.37 -15.06 -6.69
C ILE A 78 -2.74 -15.63 -6.33
N VAL A 79 -2.88 -16.93 -6.48
CA VAL A 79 -4.11 -17.64 -6.16
C VAL A 79 -3.87 -18.73 -5.11
N LEU A 80 -4.95 -19.18 -4.47
CA LEU A 80 -4.92 -20.32 -3.55
C LEU A 80 -4.34 -21.55 -4.24
N GLY A 81 -3.41 -22.23 -3.53
CA GLY A 81 -2.75 -23.43 -4.04
C GLY A 81 -1.49 -23.16 -4.86
N ASP A 82 -1.14 -21.91 -5.14
CA ASP A 82 0.17 -21.60 -5.74
C ASP A 82 1.31 -22.03 -4.82
N ILE A 83 2.36 -22.59 -5.42
CA ILE A 83 3.62 -22.86 -4.73
C ILE A 83 4.52 -21.66 -4.89
N VAL A 84 4.96 -21.07 -3.78
CA VAL A 84 5.77 -19.85 -3.74
C VAL A 84 7.17 -20.15 -3.20
N HIS A 85 8.19 -19.62 -3.86
CA HIS A 85 9.55 -19.57 -3.34
C HIS A 85 9.79 -18.30 -2.56
N LEU A 86 10.29 -18.44 -1.34
CA LEU A 86 10.64 -17.38 -0.41
C LEU A 86 12.16 -17.35 -0.23
N ASN A 87 12.75 -16.18 -0.42
CA ASN A 87 14.18 -15.95 -0.24
C ASN A 87 14.40 -14.75 0.67
N ALA A 88 15.59 -14.64 1.25
CA ALA A 88 15.99 -13.48 2.04
C ALA A 88 15.71 -12.16 1.28
N GLY A 89 15.09 -11.19 1.98
CA GLY A 89 14.64 -9.92 1.40
C GLY A 89 13.24 -9.96 0.77
N SER A 90 12.61 -11.13 0.61
CA SER A 90 11.24 -11.24 0.10
C SER A 90 10.23 -10.76 1.14
N ILE A 91 9.16 -10.10 0.67
CA ILE A 91 7.96 -9.85 1.47
C ILE A 91 6.98 -10.99 1.18
N ILE A 92 6.38 -11.55 2.21
CA ILE A 92 5.40 -12.63 2.10
C ILE A 92 4.13 -12.09 1.41
N PRO A 93 3.78 -12.61 0.22
CA PRO A 93 2.74 -12.00 -0.62
C PRO A 93 1.31 -12.45 -0.27
N ALA A 94 1.15 -13.50 0.50
CA ALA A 94 -0.11 -14.14 0.88
C ALA A 94 0.10 -14.92 2.17
N ASP A 95 -0.94 -15.47 2.80
CA ASP A 95 -0.72 -16.42 3.89
C ASP A 95 -0.28 -17.76 3.31
N ILE A 96 0.87 -18.25 3.76
CA ILE A 96 1.58 -19.38 3.17
C ILE A 96 1.86 -20.42 4.23
N MET A 97 1.56 -21.69 3.93
CA MET A 97 2.00 -22.81 4.72
C MET A 97 3.32 -23.33 4.14
N ILE A 98 4.33 -23.48 4.98
CA ILE A 98 5.66 -23.94 4.61
C ILE A 98 5.61 -25.45 4.30
N LEU A 99 6.15 -25.83 3.15
CA LEU A 99 6.36 -27.21 2.75
C LEU A 99 7.79 -27.66 3.02
N GLU A 100 8.75 -26.77 2.73
CA GLU A 100 10.17 -26.98 2.96
C GLU A 100 10.81 -25.67 3.38
N SER A 101 11.74 -25.71 4.34
CA SER A 101 12.48 -24.53 4.77
C SER A 101 13.93 -24.85 5.12
N LYS A 102 14.80 -23.85 4.95
CA LYS A 102 16.18 -23.90 5.38
C LYS A 102 16.57 -22.57 6.02
N ASP A 103 16.81 -22.58 7.33
CA ASP A 103 17.27 -21.45 8.13
C ASP A 103 16.38 -20.20 7.92
N LEU A 104 15.06 -20.42 7.82
CA LEU A 104 14.08 -19.37 7.53
C LEU A 104 13.78 -18.55 8.79
N PHE A 105 14.14 -17.26 8.76
CA PHE A 105 13.82 -16.29 9.79
C PHE A 105 12.97 -15.17 9.21
N LEU A 106 11.86 -14.86 9.87
CA LEU A 106 10.93 -13.80 9.48
C LEU A 106 10.92 -12.66 10.49
N ASN A 107 10.75 -11.44 9.98
CA ASN A 107 10.36 -10.29 10.79
C ASN A 107 8.82 -10.17 10.75
N GLN A 108 8.19 -10.26 11.91
CA GLN A 108 6.75 -10.17 12.09
C GLN A 108 6.32 -8.89 12.82
N SER A 109 7.17 -7.87 12.84
CA SER A 109 6.91 -6.59 13.54
C SER A 109 5.62 -5.88 13.10
N VAL A 110 5.14 -6.14 11.90
CA VAL A 110 3.85 -5.65 11.39
C VAL A 110 2.68 -6.08 12.28
N PHE A 111 2.78 -7.24 12.91
CA PHE A 111 1.73 -7.81 13.78
C PHE A 111 2.04 -7.69 15.26
N THR A 112 3.28 -7.95 15.64
CA THR A 112 3.68 -8.03 17.05
C THR A 112 4.29 -6.72 17.58
N GLY A 113 4.72 -5.82 16.69
CA GLY A 113 5.51 -4.64 17.03
C GLY A 113 6.97 -4.95 17.40
N GLU A 114 7.33 -6.22 17.49
CA GLU A 114 8.68 -6.67 17.85
C GLU A 114 9.50 -6.94 16.60
N SER A 115 10.74 -6.42 16.55
CA SER A 115 11.64 -6.59 15.40
C SER A 115 12.54 -7.84 15.49
N ALA A 116 12.43 -8.63 16.57
CA ALA A 116 13.21 -9.84 16.73
C ALA A 116 12.83 -10.87 15.65
N PRO A 117 13.81 -11.43 14.91
CA PRO A 117 13.53 -12.47 13.92
C PRO A 117 12.99 -13.74 14.57
N ILE A 118 11.96 -14.32 13.97
CA ILE A 118 11.34 -15.57 14.43
C ILE A 118 11.67 -16.67 13.43
N GLU A 119 12.19 -17.79 13.92
CA GLU A 119 12.45 -18.97 13.10
C GLU A 119 11.15 -19.64 12.68
N LYS A 120 11.03 -19.97 11.39
CA LYS A 120 9.92 -20.73 10.81
C LYS A 120 10.42 -22.03 10.19
N LYS A 121 9.66 -23.08 10.39
CA LYS A 121 10.02 -24.47 9.95
C LYS A 121 8.85 -25.12 9.25
N ASP A 122 9.13 -26.15 8.49
CA ASP A 122 8.11 -27.02 7.85
C ASP A 122 7.35 -27.91 8.85
N SER A 123 7.92 -28.08 10.07
CA SER A 123 7.26 -28.87 11.12
C SER A 123 6.17 -28.04 11.83
N TYR A 124 5.01 -28.66 12.04
CA TYR A 124 3.93 -28.03 12.80
C TYR A 124 4.21 -28.15 14.31
N ILE A 125 4.30 -26.99 14.96
CA ILE A 125 4.33 -26.89 16.43
C ILE A 125 3.05 -26.16 16.84
N PRO A 126 2.17 -26.80 17.64
CA PRO A 126 0.92 -26.19 18.06
C PRO A 126 1.18 -24.94 18.90
N SER A 127 0.43 -23.88 18.63
CA SER A 127 0.45 -22.66 19.41
C SER A 127 -0.95 -22.06 19.46
N ASN A 128 -1.27 -21.35 20.53
CA ASN A 128 -2.52 -20.63 20.70
C ASN A 128 -2.57 -19.34 19.86
N GLU A 129 -1.40 -18.85 19.44
CA GLU A 129 -1.28 -17.63 18.65
C GLU A 129 -0.85 -17.95 17.22
N ILE A 130 -1.55 -17.39 16.26
CA ILE A 130 -1.30 -17.64 14.83
C ILE A 130 0.13 -17.24 14.41
N PHE A 131 0.68 -16.16 15.00
CA PHE A 131 2.05 -15.70 14.66
C PHE A 131 3.13 -16.65 15.17
N SER A 132 2.82 -17.43 16.22
CA SER A 132 3.75 -18.38 16.84
C SER A 132 3.72 -19.75 16.17
N LEU A 133 2.78 -19.99 15.23
CA LEU A 133 2.78 -21.21 14.44
C LEU A 133 4.07 -21.30 13.61
N SER A 134 4.79 -22.42 13.76
CA SER A 134 6.12 -22.59 13.15
C SER A 134 6.06 -22.69 11.62
N ASN A 135 4.99 -23.25 11.08
CA ASN A 135 4.86 -23.58 9.65
C ASN A 135 3.99 -22.58 8.86
N ILE A 136 3.58 -21.48 9.46
CA ILE A 136 2.74 -20.46 8.80
C ILE A 136 3.53 -19.14 8.67
N CYS A 137 3.55 -18.62 7.44
CA CYS A 137 4.05 -17.30 7.11
C CYS A 137 2.86 -16.41 6.75
N LEU A 138 2.70 -15.29 7.46
CA LEU A 138 1.58 -14.37 7.25
C LEU A 138 1.93 -13.28 6.22
N MET A 139 0.97 -12.90 5.40
CA MET A 139 1.08 -11.80 4.43
C MET A 139 1.62 -10.53 5.09
N GLY A 140 2.57 -9.85 4.43
CA GLY A 140 3.14 -8.59 4.89
C GLY A 140 4.36 -8.72 5.81
N THR A 141 4.70 -9.93 6.27
CA THR A 141 5.97 -10.18 6.97
C THR A 141 7.13 -10.26 5.98
N SER A 142 8.35 -10.05 6.45
CA SER A 142 9.56 -10.08 5.60
C SER A 142 10.52 -11.19 5.99
N VAL A 143 11.13 -11.81 4.98
CA VAL A 143 12.17 -12.81 5.16
C VAL A 143 13.49 -12.12 5.46
N ILE A 144 14.05 -12.35 6.63
CA ILE A 144 15.35 -11.81 7.05
C ILE A 144 16.50 -12.66 6.52
N SER A 145 16.39 -13.98 6.69
CA SER A 145 17.40 -14.95 6.22
C SER A 145 16.76 -16.27 5.83
N GLY A 146 17.53 -17.10 5.15
CA GLY A 146 17.12 -18.42 4.72
C GLY A 146 16.26 -18.43 3.46
N LYS A 147 15.67 -19.58 3.22
CA LYS A 147 14.77 -19.82 2.08
C LYS A 147 13.69 -20.81 2.43
N ALA A 148 12.56 -20.73 1.76
CA ALA A 148 11.49 -21.72 1.90
C ALA A 148 10.69 -21.88 0.60
N THR A 149 10.01 -23.01 0.51
CA THR A 149 8.96 -23.27 -0.45
C THR A 149 7.67 -23.50 0.32
N GLY A 150 6.60 -22.84 -0.06
CA GLY A 150 5.32 -22.98 0.63
C GLY A 150 4.14 -22.90 -0.31
N ILE A 151 2.99 -23.35 0.17
CA ILE A 151 1.72 -23.30 -0.54
C ILE A 151 0.87 -22.15 -0.02
N VAL A 152 0.25 -21.41 -0.94
CA VAL A 152 -0.68 -20.32 -0.60
C VAL A 152 -1.98 -20.89 -0.05
N ILE A 153 -2.32 -20.50 1.18
CA ILE A 153 -3.52 -20.94 1.89
C ILE A 153 -4.59 -19.87 2.00
N SER A 154 -4.23 -18.58 1.83
CA SER A 154 -5.17 -17.46 1.82
C SER A 154 -4.61 -16.28 1.05
N THR A 155 -5.46 -15.51 0.34
CA THR A 155 -5.05 -14.36 -0.48
C THR A 155 -5.92 -13.13 -0.21
N GLY A 156 -5.38 -11.94 -0.49
CA GLY A 156 -6.10 -10.67 -0.45
C GLY A 156 -6.82 -10.41 0.88
N PHE A 157 -8.10 -10.10 0.82
CA PHE A 157 -8.91 -9.80 2.01
C PHE A 157 -9.21 -11.00 2.91
N SER A 158 -8.92 -12.23 2.46
CA SER A 158 -9.10 -13.43 3.28
C SER A 158 -7.86 -13.76 4.12
N THR A 159 -6.73 -13.09 3.88
CA THR A 159 -5.53 -13.23 4.69
C THR A 159 -5.74 -12.65 6.09
N TYR A 160 -4.88 -13.02 7.02
CA TYR A 160 -4.91 -12.47 8.37
C TYR A 160 -4.81 -10.94 8.37
N LEU A 161 -3.87 -10.37 7.60
CA LEU A 161 -3.72 -8.92 7.43
C LEU A 161 -4.95 -8.28 6.80
N GLY A 162 -5.53 -8.90 5.77
CA GLY A 162 -6.72 -8.41 5.08
C GLY A 162 -7.93 -8.34 5.99
N ASN A 163 -8.12 -9.33 6.86
CA ASN A 163 -9.19 -9.36 7.85
C ASN A 163 -9.02 -8.28 8.93
N MET A 164 -7.80 -8.04 9.38
CA MET A 164 -7.52 -6.92 10.32
C MET A 164 -7.87 -5.57 9.69
N GLY A 165 -7.52 -5.36 8.41
CA GLY A 165 -7.86 -4.14 7.68
C GLY A 165 -9.36 -3.87 7.61
N LYS A 166 -10.18 -4.89 7.29
CA LYS A 166 -11.64 -4.78 7.27
C LYS A 166 -12.24 -4.39 8.63
N GLN A 167 -11.70 -4.92 9.73
CA GLN A 167 -12.20 -4.59 11.06
C GLN A 167 -11.95 -3.13 11.44
N ILE A 168 -10.84 -2.54 10.94
CA ILE A 168 -10.51 -1.13 11.17
C ILE A 168 -11.44 -0.22 10.37
N ASP A 169 -11.74 -0.55 9.11
CA ASP A 169 -12.62 0.25 8.26
C ASP A 169 -14.06 0.24 8.79
N ASN A 170 -14.59 -0.91 9.19
CA ASN A 170 -15.91 -1.02 9.81
C ASN A 170 -16.04 -0.20 11.10
N LYS A 171 -14.95 -0.09 11.89
CA LYS A 171 -14.95 0.74 13.11
C LYS A 171 -14.98 2.24 12.81
N LYS A 172 -14.34 2.68 11.70
CA LYS A 172 -14.36 4.09 11.29
C LYS A 172 -15.73 4.54 10.80
N GLU A 173 -16.48 3.70 10.11
CA GLU A 173 -17.84 4.03 9.69
C GLU A 173 -18.79 4.25 10.85
N ILE A 174 -18.66 3.48 11.93
CA ILE A 174 -19.51 3.61 13.12
C ILE A 174 -19.21 4.90 13.90
N THR A 175 -17.96 5.36 13.94
CA THR A 175 -17.55 6.57 14.69
C THR A 175 -17.91 7.89 13.97
N ASN A 176 -18.25 7.85 12.68
CA ASN A 176 -18.68 9.04 11.92
C ASN A 176 -20.19 9.33 12.02
N PHE A 177 -20.95 8.53 12.77
CA PHE A 177 -22.40 8.69 12.99
C PHE A 177 -22.78 9.09 14.43
N GLU A 178 -21.82 9.37 15.30
CA GLU A 178 -22.00 10.06 16.58
C GLU A 178 -21.42 11.48 16.49
#